data_bef25cc29162efb2f67070c50b1dca68
#
_entry.id   bef25cc29162efb2f67070c50b1dca68
#
_cell.length_a   1.000
_cell.length_b   1.000
_cell.length_c   1.000
_cell.angle_alpha   90.00
_cell.angle_beta   90.00
_cell.angle_gamma   90.00
#
_symmetry.space_group_name_H-M   'P 1'
#
loop_
_entity.id
_entity.type
_entity.pdbx_description
1 polymer ?
#
loop_
_entity_poly.entity_id
_entity_poly.type
_entity_poly.pdbx_seq_one_letter_code
_entity_poly.pdbx_strand_id
1 'polypeptide(L)'
;MNKEEELIRKKSPVNIRNKKAAFEYFFIETYTAGIVLTGTEIKSIRMGKAGLVDTFCFIHNGEIWVKGMSVSPYFYGSYNNHEMKRDRKLLLNRKEIQKLQSATKQTGYTIIRLLVFIDEHGRAKMDIALCKGKKEFDKRQTLKEKEDRRDMDRAMKHY
;
A
#
# COMPACT_ATOMS: atom_id res chain seq x y z
N MET A 1 15.14 1.57 -1.36
CA MET A 1 14.69 1.38 0.04
C MET A 1 15.88 0.98 0.88
N ASN A 2 16.05 1.66 2.02
CA ASN A 2 17.14 1.40 2.96
C ASN A 2 16.84 0.11 3.75
N LYS A 3 17.89 -0.65 4.14
CA LYS A 3 17.75 -1.88 4.95
C LYS A 3 17.06 -1.62 6.30
N GLU A 4 17.27 -0.46 6.89
CA GLU A 4 16.61 -0.05 8.15
C GLU A 4 15.10 0.14 7.94
N GLU A 5 14.70 0.78 6.86
CA GLU A 5 13.28 0.97 6.52
C GLU A 5 12.59 -0.36 6.27
N GLU A 6 13.24 -1.28 5.60
CA GLU A 6 12.72 -2.63 5.38
C GLU A 6 12.56 -3.40 6.70
N LEU A 7 13.52 -3.23 7.61
CA LEU A 7 13.47 -3.85 8.93
C LEU A 7 12.32 -3.31 9.78
N ILE A 8 12.07 -1.99 9.73
CA ILE A 8 10.95 -1.34 10.42
C ILE A 8 9.63 -1.92 9.93
N ARG A 9 9.47 -2.08 8.62
CA ARG A 9 8.26 -2.67 8.03
C ARG A 9 8.05 -4.11 8.46
N LYS A 10 9.11 -4.90 8.52
CA LYS A 10 9.06 -6.31 8.96
C LYS A 10 8.76 -6.45 10.45
N LYS A 11 9.20 -5.52 11.26
CA LYS A 11 8.98 -5.51 12.72
C LYS A 11 7.64 -4.87 13.11
N SER A 12 6.95 -4.23 12.18
CA SER A 12 5.65 -3.63 12.47
C SER A 12 4.65 -4.69 12.96
N PRO A 13 3.93 -4.43 14.07
CA PRO A 13 2.88 -5.34 14.53
C PRO A 13 1.71 -5.42 13.56
N VAL A 14 1.60 -4.47 12.65
CA VAL A 14 0.56 -4.39 11.62
C VAL A 14 1.23 -4.32 10.26
N ASN A 15 0.79 -5.20 9.35
CA ASN A 15 1.35 -5.31 8.01
C ASN A 15 0.23 -5.74 7.05
N ILE A 16 -0.50 -4.75 6.51
CA ILE A 16 -1.63 -4.98 5.62
C ILE A 16 -1.14 -4.78 4.19
N ARG A 17 -1.02 -5.87 3.42
CA ARG A 17 -0.43 -5.88 2.09
C ARG A 17 -1.46 -6.01 0.97
N ASN A 18 -1.17 -5.37 -0.14
CA ASN A 18 -1.79 -5.65 -1.43
C ASN A 18 -1.00 -6.76 -2.13
N LYS A 19 -1.46 -8.00 -1.98
CA LYS A 19 -0.76 -9.20 -2.48
C LYS A 19 -0.70 -9.29 -4.00
N LYS A 20 -1.60 -8.64 -4.72
CA LYS A 20 -1.71 -8.70 -6.18
C LYS A 20 -0.90 -7.62 -6.91
N ALA A 21 -0.42 -6.61 -6.21
CA ALA A 21 0.22 -5.46 -6.84
C ALA A 21 1.43 -5.83 -7.71
N ALA A 22 2.33 -6.66 -7.19
CA ALA A 22 3.52 -7.10 -7.93
C ALA A 22 3.19 -7.99 -9.13
N PHE A 23 2.06 -8.68 -9.11
CA PHE A 23 1.58 -9.52 -10.22
C PHE A 23 0.97 -8.68 -11.34
N GLU A 24 0.19 -7.66 -11.00
CA GLU A 24 -0.58 -6.86 -11.96
C GLU A 24 0.18 -5.66 -12.52
N TYR A 25 1.22 -5.17 -11.83
CA TYR A 25 1.89 -3.92 -12.16
C TYR A 25 3.41 -4.01 -12.10
N PHE A 26 4.07 -3.26 -12.99
CA PHE A 26 5.50 -2.93 -12.87
C PHE A 26 5.67 -1.70 -12.00
N PHE A 27 6.48 -1.81 -10.95
CA PHE A 27 6.77 -0.69 -10.05
C PHE A 27 7.88 0.17 -10.63
N ILE A 28 7.60 1.46 -10.80
CA ILE A 28 8.58 2.43 -11.34
C ILE A 28 9.26 3.14 -10.18
N GLU A 29 8.49 3.62 -9.21
CA GLU A 29 9.00 4.34 -8.05
C GLU A 29 8.07 4.13 -6.87
N THR A 30 8.62 3.98 -5.67
CA THR A 30 7.86 3.79 -4.43
C THR A 30 8.01 4.97 -3.50
N TYR A 31 6.93 5.27 -2.76
CA TYR A 31 6.88 6.36 -1.79
C TYR A 31 6.25 5.86 -0.50
N THR A 32 6.68 6.43 0.63
CA THR A 32 6.05 6.21 1.93
C THR A 32 5.30 7.46 2.35
N ALA A 33 3.99 7.35 2.47
CA ALA A 33 3.10 8.44 2.85
C ALA A 33 2.57 8.26 4.28
N GLY A 34 2.41 9.37 4.99
CA GLY A 34 1.60 9.39 6.20
C GLY A 34 0.12 9.31 5.85
N ILE A 35 -0.71 8.86 6.77
CA ILE A 35 -2.16 8.81 6.61
C ILE A 35 -2.81 9.71 7.65
N VAL A 36 -3.67 10.63 7.22
CA VAL A 36 -4.46 11.47 8.14
C VAL A 36 -5.64 10.65 8.65
N LEU A 37 -5.62 10.33 9.94
CA LEU A 37 -6.58 9.45 10.60
C LEU A 37 -7.23 10.11 11.80
N THR A 38 -8.46 9.68 12.13
CA THR A 38 -9.09 9.99 13.40
C THR A 38 -8.57 9.06 14.50
N GLY A 39 -8.86 9.37 15.78
CA GLY A 39 -8.41 8.54 16.90
C GLY A 39 -8.95 7.12 16.86
N THR A 40 -10.19 6.91 16.45
CA THR A 40 -10.79 5.57 16.34
C THR A 40 -10.23 4.78 15.16
N GLU A 41 -9.88 5.46 14.06
CA GLU A 41 -9.24 4.82 12.90
C GLU A 41 -7.86 4.27 13.24
N ILE A 42 -7.00 5.06 13.88
CA ILE A 42 -5.66 4.58 14.23
C ILE A 42 -5.71 3.42 15.24
N LYS A 43 -6.63 3.43 16.17
CA LYS A 43 -6.83 2.33 17.12
C LYS A 43 -7.24 1.04 16.40
N SER A 44 -8.15 1.11 15.44
CA SER A 44 -8.55 -0.05 14.63
C SER A 44 -7.40 -0.57 13.77
N ILE A 45 -6.63 0.31 13.14
CA ILE A 45 -5.47 -0.08 12.32
C ILE A 45 -4.41 -0.78 13.18
N ARG A 46 -4.13 -0.29 14.38
CA ARG A 46 -3.20 -0.93 15.33
C ARG A 46 -3.64 -2.33 15.73
N MET A 47 -4.93 -2.61 15.67
CA MET A 47 -5.49 -3.96 15.90
C MET A 47 -5.50 -4.82 14.62
N GLY A 48 -4.98 -4.33 13.51
CA GLY A 48 -4.98 -5.01 12.23
C GLY A 48 -6.34 -5.05 11.52
N LYS A 49 -7.29 -4.24 11.95
CA LYS A 49 -8.67 -4.23 11.43
C LYS A 49 -8.86 -3.22 10.32
N ALA A 50 -8.10 -3.37 9.26
CA ALA A 50 -8.20 -2.56 8.04
C ALA A 50 -7.94 -3.42 6.81
N GLY A 51 -8.44 -3.01 5.66
CA GLY A 51 -8.29 -3.74 4.41
C GLY A 51 -8.04 -2.82 3.23
N LEU A 52 -7.34 -3.32 2.23
CA LEU A 52 -6.98 -2.60 1.01
C LEU A 52 -7.68 -3.14 -0.24
N VAL A 53 -8.73 -3.94 -0.09
CA VAL A 53 -9.52 -4.47 -1.22
C VAL A 53 -10.25 -3.31 -1.89
N ASP A 54 -10.20 -3.26 -3.22
CA ASP A 54 -10.82 -2.21 -4.04
C ASP A 54 -10.42 -0.78 -3.64
N THR A 55 -9.20 -0.63 -3.18
CA THR A 55 -8.62 0.65 -2.77
C THR A 55 -7.84 1.26 -3.92
N PHE A 56 -7.96 2.56 -4.11
CA PHE A 56 -7.14 3.28 -5.08
C PHE A 56 -6.73 4.65 -4.54
N CYS A 57 -5.66 5.20 -5.11
CA CYS A 57 -5.15 6.52 -4.79
C CYS A 57 -5.45 7.49 -5.94
N PHE A 58 -5.76 8.73 -5.61
CA PHE A 58 -6.00 9.77 -6.60
C PHE A 58 -5.47 11.12 -6.10
N ILE A 59 -5.21 12.01 -7.03
CA ILE A 59 -4.73 13.36 -6.73
C ILE A 59 -5.84 14.36 -7.05
N HIS A 60 -6.17 15.19 -6.08
CA HIS A 60 -7.19 16.23 -6.19
C HIS A 60 -6.71 17.52 -5.51
N ASN A 61 -6.76 18.65 -6.22
CA ASN A 61 -6.31 19.96 -5.74
C ASN A 61 -4.89 19.96 -5.15
N GLY A 62 -3.96 19.26 -5.78
CA GLY A 62 -2.56 19.19 -5.34
C GLY A 62 -2.34 18.34 -4.09
N GLU A 63 -3.34 17.58 -3.67
CA GLU A 63 -3.28 16.66 -2.54
C GLU A 63 -3.53 15.22 -3.02
N ILE A 64 -2.91 14.26 -2.36
CA ILE A 64 -3.11 12.83 -2.66
C ILE A 64 -4.03 12.20 -1.63
N TRP A 65 -4.97 11.40 -2.10
CA TRP A 65 -6.01 10.75 -1.31
C TRP A 65 -6.05 9.26 -1.57
N VAL A 66 -6.49 8.50 -0.57
CA VAL A 66 -6.82 7.08 -0.70
C VAL A 66 -8.32 6.89 -0.53
N LYS A 67 -8.95 6.19 -1.48
CA LYS A 67 -10.38 5.89 -1.51
C LYS A 67 -10.62 4.39 -1.48
N GLY A 68 -11.64 3.97 -0.75
CA GLY A 68 -12.04 2.57 -0.66
C GLY A 68 -11.30 1.75 0.39
N MET A 69 -10.31 2.33 1.06
CA MET A 69 -9.67 1.66 2.20
C MET A 69 -10.67 1.49 3.33
N SER A 70 -10.89 0.25 3.75
CA SER A 70 -11.80 -0.04 4.85
C SER A 70 -11.04 -0.08 6.18
N VAL A 71 -11.55 0.64 7.17
CA VAL A 71 -11.09 0.59 8.56
C VAL A 71 -12.30 0.28 9.42
N SER A 72 -12.29 -0.89 10.06
CA SER A 72 -13.43 -1.33 10.88
C SER A 72 -13.70 -0.35 12.01
N PRO A 73 -14.97 -0.16 12.42
CA PRO A 73 -15.28 0.64 13.61
C PRO A 73 -14.51 0.12 14.81
N TYR A 74 -14.02 1.04 15.63
CA TYR A 74 -13.32 0.67 16.86
C TYR A 74 -14.34 0.14 17.89
N PHE A 75 -14.16 -1.09 18.36
CA PHE A 75 -15.12 -1.79 19.22
C PHE A 75 -15.46 -1.00 20.49
N TYR A 76 -14.48 -0.36 21.11
CA TYR A 76 -14.65 0.46 22.32
C TYR A 76 -15.00 1.92 22.01
N GLY A 77 -15.17 2.27 20.75
CA GLY A 77 -15.65 3.59 20.32
C GLY A 77 -17.14 3.71 20.56
N SER A 78 -17.58 4.90 20.96
CA SER A 78 -19.00 5.23 21.09
C SER A 78 -19.62 5.61 19.74
N TYR A 79 -20.76 6.28 19.73
CA TYR A 79 -21.41 6.82 18.54
C TYR A 79 -20.55 7.84 17.75
N ASN A 80 -19.43 8.30 18.29
CA ASN A 80 -18.45 9.16 17.61
C ASN A 80 -17.43 8.36 16.78
N ASN A 81 -17.75 7.14 16.40
CA ASN A 81 -16.89 6.31 15.57
C ASN A 81 -16.81 6.84 14.12
N HIS A 82 -15.76 6.45 13.41
CA HIS A 82 -15.53 6.86 12.03
C HIS A 82 -16.37 6.07 11.03
N GLU A 83 -16.55 6.62 9.84
CA GLU A 83 -17.09 5.91 8.69
C GLU A 83 -16.05 4.92 8.14
N MET A 84 -16.48 3.67 7.88
CA MET A 84 -15.58 2.57 7.51
C MET A 84 -14.75 2.87 6.25
N LYS A 85 -15.34 3.41 5.21
CA LYS A 85 -14.68 3.68 3.91
C LYS A 85 -14.50 5.18 3.64
N ARG A 86 -14.23 5.96 4.67
CA ARG A 86 -13.96 7.39 4.54
C ARG A 86 -12.75 7.62 3.63
N ASP A 87 -12.82 8.62 2.75
CA ASP A 87 -11.65 9.07 1.98
C ASP A 87 -10.61 9.64 2.96
N ARG A 88 -9.36 9.22 2.81
CA ARG A 88 -8.27 9.62 3.71
C ARG A 88 -7.16 10.29 2.94
N LYS A 89 -6.69 11.41 3.47
CA LYS A 89 -5.58 12.15 2.89
C LYS A 89 -4.26 11.45 3.19
N LEU A 90 -3.41 11.36 2.19
CA LEU A 90 -2.03 10.90 2.35
C LEU A 90 -1.09 12.10 2.42
N LEU A 91 -0.05 11.98 3.24
CA LEU A 91 0.94 13.02 3.46
C LEU A 91 2.24 12.69 2.74
N LEU A 92 2.52 13.44 1.68
CA LEU A 92 3.77 13.41 0.92
C LEU A 92 4.30 14.83 0.76
N ASN A 93 5.58 14.96 0.43
CA ASN A 93 6.17 16.24 0.07
C ASN A 93 5.53 16.77 -1.21
N ARG A 94 5.41 18.08 -1.30
CA ARG A 94 4.83 18.75 -2.47
C ARG A 94 5.50 18.36 -3.79
N LYS A 95 6.81 18.22 -3.79
CA LYS A 95 7.59 17.78 -4.96
C LYS A 95 7.23 16.35 -5.38
N GLU A 96 7.03 15.44 -4.43
CA GLU A 96 6.64 14.06 -4.69
C GLU A 96 5.23 14.01 -5.30
N ILE A 97 4.28 14.78 -4.77
CA ILE A 97 2.92 14.86 -5.29
C ILE A 97 2.92 15.43 -6.73
N GLN A 98 3.69 16.47 -7.01
CA GLN A 98 3.82 17.04 -8.34
C GLN A 98 4.39 16.04 -9.34
N LYS A 99 5.41 15.28 -8.93
CA LYS A 99 6.02 14.25 -9.75
C LYS A 99 5.02 13.13 -10.08
N LEU A 100 4.27 12.66 -9.10
CA LEU A 100 3.21 11.67 -9.29
C LEU A 100 2.10 12.19 -10.19
N GLN A 101 1.67 13.42 -10.00
CA GLN A 101 0.63 14.05 -10.83
C GLN A 101 1.06 14.13 -12.29
N SER A 102 2.29 14.55 -12.56
CA SER A 102 2.83 14.62 -13.91
C SER A 102 2.93 13.24 -14.56
N ALA A 103 3.40 12.24 -13.81
CA ALA A 103 3.56 10.89 -14.32
C ALA A 103 2.20 10.23 -14.63
N THR A 104 1.19 10.43 -13.80
CA THR A 104 -0.14 9.82 -13.99
C THR A 104 -0.95 10.45 -15.12
N LYS A 105 -0.55 11.58 -15.66
CA LYS A 105 -1.13 12.12 -16.89
C LYS A 105 -0.83 11.26 -18.12
N GLN A 106 0.21 10.46 -18.09
CA GLN A 106 0.56 9.55 -19.17
C GLN A 106 -0.31 8.30 -19.11
N THR A 107 -0.75 7.83 -20.28
CA THR A 107 -1.60 6.64 -20.39
C THR A 107 -0.88 5.38 -19.86
N GLY A 108 -1.56 4.61 -19.03
CA GLY A 108 -1.06 3.36 -18.48
C GLY A 108 -0.32 3.49 -17.15
N TYR A 109 -0.05 4.71 -16.68
CA TYR A 109 0.56 4.93 -15.37
C TYR A 109 -0.52 5.18 -14.32
N THR A 110 -0.35 4.60 -13.15
CA THR A 110 -1.27 4.74 -12.03
C THR A 110 -0.54 4.66 -10.69
N ILE A 111 -1.21 5.07 -9.63
CA ILE A 111 -0.70 4.99 -8.27
C ILE A 111 -1.40 3.84 -7.57
N ILE A 112 -0.62 2.89 -7.07
CA ILE A 112 -1.13 1.69 -6.38
C ILE A 112 -0.68 1.69 -4.93
N ARG A 113 -1.59 1.37 -4.03
CA ARG A 113 -1.28 1.08 -2.62
C ARG A 113 -0.56 -0.26 -2.53
N LEU A 114 0.45 -0.33 -1.70
CA LEU A 114 1.25 -1.55 -1.50
C LEU A 114 1.05 -2.15 -0.12
N LEU A 115 1.13 -1.33 0.90
CA LEU A 115 1.28 -1.77 2.28
C LEU A 115 0.84 -0.68 3.24
N VAL A 116 0.11 -1.05 4.29
CA VAL A 116 -0.12 -0.21 5.48
C VAL A 116 0.62 -0.83 6.64
N PHE A 117 1.41 -0.04 7.34
CA PHE A 117 2.19 -0.47 8.49
C PHE A 117 2.21 0.62 9.56
N ILE A 118 2.63 0.25 10.77
CA ILE A 118 2.83 1.18 11.89
C ILE A 118 4.33 1.42 12.05
N ASP A 119 4.74 2.68 12.07
CA ASP A 119 6.15 3.05 12.22
C ASP A 119 6.62 2.98 13.69
N GLU A 120 7.88 3.35 13.93
CA GLU A 120 8.50 3.35 15.27
C GLU A 120 7.79 4.28 16.25
N HIS A 121 7.15 5.34 15.76
CA HIS A 121 6.44 6.32 16.57
C HIS A 121 4.96 6.00 16.74
N GLY A 122 4.51 4.83 16.31
CA GLY A 122 3.12 4.42 16.39
C GLY A 122 2.20 5.06 15.36
N ARG A 123 2.73 5.69 14.32
CA ARG A 123 1.98 6.33 13.25
C ARG A 123 1.70 5.35 12.12
N ALA A 124 0.50 5.42 11.55
CA ALA A 124 0.17 4.64 10.37
C ALA A 124 0.80 5.26 9.12
N LYS A 125 1.47 4.43 8.35
CA LYS A 125 2.11 4.79 7.08
C LYS A 125 1.58 3.88 5.99
N MET A 126 1.53 4.41 4.76
CA MET A 126 1.16 3.65 3.58
C MET A 126 2.28 3.75 2.54
N ASP A 127 2.76 2.60 2.09
CA ASP A 127 3.63 2.54 0.92
C ASP A 127 2.76 2.52 -0.33
N ILE A 128 3.07 3.42 -1.25
CA ILE A 128 2.43 3.53 -2.55
C ILE A 128 3.50 3.47 -3.64
N ALA A 129 3.10 3.08 -4.84
CA ALA A 129 3.99 3.02 -5.99
C ALA A 129 3.37 3.64 -7.21
N LEU A 130 4.20 4.36 -7.97
CA LEU A 130 3.90 4.70 -9.35
C LEU A 130 4.14 3.44 -10.18
N CYS A 131 3.11 2.98 -10.88
CA CYS A 131 3.11 1.70 -11.57
C CYS A 131 2.62 1.84 -13.01
N LYS A 132 3.04 0.87 -13.82
CA LYS A 132 2.49 0.62 -15.14
C LYS A 132 1.85 -0.76 -15.17
N GLY A 133 0.65 -0.87 -15.73
CA GLY A 133 -0.05 -2.16 -15.86
C GLY A 133 0.73 -3.16 -16.69
N LYS A 134 0.82 -4.41 -16.23
CA LYS A 134 1.39 -5.50 -17.01
C LYS A 134 0.41 -5.97 -18.07
N LYS A 135 0.93 -6.26 -19.27
CA LYS A 135 0.18 -6.96 -20.30
C LYS A 135 -0.02 -8.43 -19.89
N GLU A 136 -1.02 -9.09 -20.45
CA GLU A 136 -1.31 -10.50 -20.13
C GLU A 136 -0.09 -11.41 -20.30
N PHE A 137 0.72 -11.18 -21.32
CA PHE A 137 1.98 -11.88 -21.54
C PHE A 137 2.95 -11.73 -20.35
N ASP A 138 3.14 -10.52 -19.86
CA ASP A 138 4.05 -10.24 -18.74
C ASP A 138 3.56 -10.89 -17.43
N LYS A 139 2.25 -10.96 -17.24
CA LYS A 139 1.63 -11.64 -16.09
C LYS A 139 1.94 -13.15 -16.11
N ARG A 140 1.84 -13.79 -17.26
CA ARG A 140 2.19 -15.22 -17.44
C ARG A 140 3.67 -15.47 -17.15
N GLN A 141 4.55 -14.62 -17.65
CA GLN A 141 5.97 -14.68 -17.39
C GLN A 141 6.28 -14.61 -15.89
N THR A 142 5.67 -13.67 -15.19
CA THR A 142 5.84 -13.50 -13.73
C THR A 142 5.41 -14.74 -12.96
N LEU A 143 4.29 -15.36 -13.33
CA LEU A 143 3.82 -16.60 -12.73
C LEU A 143 4.79 -17.75 -12.95
N LYS A 144 5.29 -17.90 -14.17
CA LYS A 144 6.28 -18.93 -14.53
C LYS A 144 7.56 -18.80 -13.70
N GLU A 145 8.11 -17.60 -13.61
CA GLU A 145 9.30 -17.32 -12.81
C GLU A 145 9.09 -17.66 -11.34
N LYS A 146 7.92 -17.36 -10.80
CA LYS A 146 7.56 -17.66 -9.41
C LYS A 146 7.46 -19.17 -9.16
N GLU A 147 6.91 -19.94 -10.09
CA GLU A 147 6.84 -21.40 -10.03
C GLU A 147 8.24 -22.03 -10.12
N ASP A 148 9.04 -21.60 -11.08
CA ASP A 148 10.42 -22.07 -11.25
C ASP A 148 11.25 -21.85 -9.98
N ARG A 149 11.10 -20.69 -9.35
CA ARG A 149 11.77 -20.39 -8.08
C ARG A 149 11.32 -21.30 -6.94
N ARG A 150 10.02 -21.58 -6.85
CA ARG A 150 9.48 -22.53 -5.85
C ARG A 150 10.01 -23.95 -6.05
N ASP A 151 10.10 -24.39 -7.29
CA ASP A 151 10.60 -25.71 -7.64
C ASP A 151 12.09 -25.84 -7.33
N MET A 152 12.89 -24.81 -7.61
CA MET A 152 14.29 -24.75 -7.19
C MET A 152 14.46 -24.80 -5.68
N ASP A 153 13.66 -24.06 -4.93
CA ASP A 153 13.69 -24.05 -3.47
C ASP A 153 13.33 -25.43 -2.89
N ARG A 154 12.37 -26.14 -3.50
CA ARG A 154 12.01 -27.51 -3.11
C ARG A 154 13.16 -28.48 -3.38
N ALA A 155 13.79 -28.38 -4.55
CA ALA A 155 14.93 -29.23 -4.92
C ALA A 155 16.10 -29.02 -3.95
N MET A 156 16.39 -27.79 -3.56
CA MET A 156 17.45 -27.46 -2.59
C MET A 156 17.18 -28.00 -1.18
N LYS A 157 15.91 -28.08 -0.76
CA LYS A 157 15.54 -28.61 0.56
C LYS A 157 15.68 -30.13 0.70
N HIS A 158 15.80 -30.85 -0.41
CA HIS A 158 15.96 -32.31 -0.43
C HIS A 158 17.41 -32.78 -0.56
N TYR A 159 18.33 -31.85 -0.59
CA TYR A 159 19.76 -32.09 -0.50
C TYR A 159 20.23 -31.73 0.93
#